data_8aa0ce49f006fd65d17cbbcaee7029e1
#
_entry.id   8aa0ce49f006fd65d17cbbcaee7029e1
#
_cell.length_a   1.000
_cell.length_b   1.000
_cell.length_c   1.000
_cell.angle_alpha   90.00
_cell.angle_beta   90.00
_cell.angle_gamma   90.00
#
_symmetry.space_group_name_H-M   'P 1'
#
loop_
_entity.id
_entity.type
_entity.pdbx_description
1 polymer ?
#
loop_
_entity_poly.entity_id
_entity_poly.type
_entity_poly.pdbx_seq_one_letter_code
_entity_poly.pdbx_strand_id
1 'polypeptide(L)'
;MVNIPSYVFTVVKRLESSGFQAYLAGGCVRDSIMNIAPNDYDITTNARPEEIKNVFRDFKLILTGEKHGTVAVITNGGIIEITSYRLEKGYTDGRHPDNVEFTSSLIEDLRRRDFTVNAMAYGIHDGLIDPFNGRDDICLLYTSPSPRDKRQS
;
A
#
# COMPACT_ATOMS: atom_id res chain seq x y z
N MET A 1 -13.06 -10.61 5.55
CA MET A 1 -12.54 -9.47 6.19
C MET A 1 -11.04 -9.53 6.33
N VAL A 2 -10.40 -8.40 6.34
CA VAL A 2 -8.94 -8.37 6.40
C VAL A 2 -8.49 -8.68 7.81
N ASN A 3 -7.56 -9.63 7.91
CA ASN A 3 -7.03 -10.06 9.19
C ASN A 3 -5.63 -9.47 9.34
N ILE A 4 -5.45 -8.61 10.34
CA ILE A 4 -4.22 -7.86 10.48
C ILE A 4 -3.38 -8.45 11.60
N PRO A 5 -2.19 -8.96 11.29
CA PRO A 5 -1.29 -9.45 12.35
C PRO A 5 -0.91 -8.34 13.31
N SER A 6 -0.57 -8.72 14.53
CA SER A 6 -0.30 -7.72 15.56
C SER A 6 0.90 -6.84 15.20
N TYR A 7 1.92 -7.38 14.54
CA TYR A 7 3.08 -6.55 14.20
C TYR A 7 2.73 -5.51 13.15
N VAL A 8 1.79 -5.82 12.25
CA VAL A 8 1.31 -4.85 11.26
C VAL A 8 0.48 -3.78 11.96
N PHE A 9 -0.42 -4.21 12.84
CA PHE A 9 -1.26 -3.30 13.60
C PHE A 9 -0.41 -2.31 14.39
N THR A 10 0.68 -2.78 15.00
CA THR A 10 1.57 -1.93 15.77
C THR A 10 2.17 -0.83 14.90
N VAL A 11 2.59 -1.17 13.68
CA VAL A 11 3.17 -0.19 12.77
C VAL A 11 2.13 0.85 12.36
N VAL A 12 0.92 0.40 12.03
CA VAL A 12 -0.15 1.33 11.67
C VAL A 12 -0.45 2.28 12.82
N LYS A 13 -0.58 1.73 14.04
CA LYS A 13 -0.90 2.55 15.21
C LYS A 13 0.21 3.56 15.49
N ARG A 14 1.44 3.17 15.26
CA ARG A 14 2.55 4.08 15.50
C ARG A 14 2.51 5.27 14.57
N LEU A 15 2.21 5.05 13.30
CA LEU A 15 2.06 6.15 12.37
C LEU A 15 0.89 7.05 12.75
N GLU A 16 -0.23 6.44 13.12
CA GLU A 16 -1.40 7.23 13.51
C GLU A 16 -1.15 8.03 14.77
N SER A 17 -0.46 7.44 15.73
CA SER A 17 -0.13 8.15 16.96
C SER A 17 0.80 9.34 16.72
N SER A 18 1.53 9.30 15.63
CA SER A 18 2.41 10.42 15.25
C SER A 18 1.70 11.45 14.39
N GLY A 19 0.39 11.28 14.17
CA GLY A 19 -0.39 12.27 13.44
C GLY A 19 -0.54 11.99 11.95
N PHE A 20 -0.16 10.80 11.49
CA PHE A 20 -0.23 10.49 10.07
C PHE A 20 -1.32 9.49 9.77
N GLN A 21 -1.74 9.44 8.52
CA GLN A 21 -2.64 8.41 8.03
C GLN A 21 -1.84 7.17 7.69
N ALA A 22 -2.43 6.00 7.88
CA ALA A 22 -1.77 4.76 7.52
C ALA A 22 -2.82 3.73 7.12
N TYR A 23 -2.62 3.13 5.95
CA TYR A 23 -3.54 2.13 5.42
C TYR A 23 -2.76 0.98 4.85
N LEU A 24 -3.29 -0.23 5.00
CA LEU A 24 -2.77 -1.36 4.23
C LEU A 24 -3.17 -1.14 2.77
N ALA A 25 -2.32 -1.53 1.85
CA ALA A 25 -2.60 -1.31 0.44
C ALA A 25 -1.97 -2.40 -0.41
N GLY A 26 -2.44 -2.50 -1.63
CA GLY A 26 -1.84 -3.38 -2.62
C GLY A 26 -2.19 -4.84 -2.45
N GLY A 27 -1.22 -5.70 -2.71
CA GLY A 27 -1.48 -7.13 -2.77
C GLY A 27 -1.99 -7.75 -1.49
N CYS A 28 -1.58 -7.22 -0.32
CA CYS A 28 -2.06 -7.80 0.92
C CYS A 28 -3.56 -7.61 1.11
N VAL A 29 -4.10 -6.49 0.65
CA VAL A 29 -5.54 -6.26 0.72
C VAL A 29 -6.26 -7.18 -0.25
N ARG A 30 -5.76 -7.26 -1.47
CA ARG A 30 -6.31 -8.16 -2.47
C ARG A 30 -6.31 -9.61 -1.98
N ASP A 31 -5.17 -10.06 -1.47
CA ASP A 31 -5.06 -11.44 -1.00
C ASP A 31 -6.01 -11.73 0.14
N SER A 32 -6.16 -10.78 1.06
CA SER A 32 -7.06 -10.97 2.19
C SER A 32 -8.50 -11.12 1.72
N ILE A 33 -8.90 -10.33 0.73
CA ILE A 33 -10.26 -10.43 0.19
C ILE A 33 -10.46 -11.80 -0.46
N MET A 34 -9.42 -12.34 -1.07
CA MET A 34 -9.49 -13.64 -1.72
C MET A 34 -9.26 -14.80 -0.75
N ASN A 35 -9.17 -14.51 0.54
CA ASN A 35 -8.92 -15.51 1.58
C ASN A 35 -7.56 -16.19 1.42
N ILE A 36 -6.60 -15.47 0.90
CA ILE A 36 -5.24 -15.93 0.77
C ILE A 36 -4.42 -15.20 1.82
N ALA A 37 -3.64 -15.94 2.60
CA ALA A 37 -2.80 -15.32 3.62
C ALA A 37 -1.70 -14.53 2.92
N PRO A 38 -1.59 -13.22 3.17
CA PRO A 38 -0.53 -12.44 2.51
C PRO A 38 0.83 -12.83 3.04
N ASN A 39 1.82 -12.79 2.16
CA ASN A 39 3.20 -13.00 2.57
C ASN A 39 3.85 -11.71 3.01
N ASP A 40 3.47 -10.61 2.38
CA ASP A 40 4.06 -9.32 2.65
C ASP A 40 2.96 -8.32 2.92
N TYR A 41 3.26 -7.34 3.76
CA TYR A 41 2.31 -6.28 4.06
C TYR A 41 2.92 -4.95 3.67
N ASP A 42 2.14 -4.16 2.94
CA ASP A 42 2.54 -2.83 2.51
C ASP A 42 1.60 -1.82 3.15
N ILE A 43 2.18 -0.74 3.63
CA ILE A 43 1.41 0.36 4.21
C ILE A 43 1.66 1.59 3.37
N THR A 44 0.59 2.33 3.10
CA THR A 44 0.71 3.62 2.44
C THR A 44 0.30 4.70 3.44
N THR A 45 0.98 5.84 3.38
CA THR A 45 0.83 6.87 4.39
C THR A 45 1.08 8.25 3.81
N ASN A 46 0.55 9.27 4.46
CA ASN A 46 0.85 10.65 4.07
C ASN A 46 2.16 11.15 4.67
N ALA A 47 2.80 10.36 5.52
CA ALA A 47 4.11 10.72 6.03
C ALA A 47 5.14 10.61 4.91
N ARG A 48 6.08 11.55 4.87
CA ARG A 48 7.17 11.52 3.90
C ARG A 48 8.27 10.63 4.44
N PRO A 49 9.20 10.20 3.58
CA PRO A 49 10.25 9.27 4.03
C PRO A 49 11.01 9.76 5.26
N GLU A 50 11.31 11.05 5.33
CA GLU A 50 12.00 11.58 6.50
C GLU A 50 11.14 11.45 7.75
N GLU A 51 9.86 11.66 7.62
CA GLU A 51 8.95 11.52 8.74
C GLU A 51 8.82 10.06 9.17
N ILE A 52 8.77 9.17 8.19
CA ILE A 52 8.71 7.73 8.49
C ILE A 52 9.95 7.31 9.26
N LYS A 53 11.11 7.75 8.81
CA LYS A 53 12.36 7.41 9.49
C LYS A 53 12.36 7.91 10.92
N ASN A 54 11.81 9.09 11.14
CA ASN A 54 11.74 9.65 12.48
C ASN A 54 10.78 8.87 13.37
N VAL A 55 9.63 8.47 12.84
CA VAL A 55 8.65 7.71 13.61
C VAL A 55 9.22 6.37 14.05
N PHE A 56 10.01 5.74 13.19
CA PHE A 56 10.54 4.40 13.44
C PHE A 56 12.04 4.41 13.72
N ARG A 57 12.55 5.50 14.30
CA ARG A 57 14.00 5.62 14.52
C ARG A 57 14.56 4.57 15.45
N ASP A 58 13.72 3.96 16.27
CA ASP A 58 14.13 2.89 17.16
C ASP A 58 14.01 1.50 16.51
N PHE A 59 13.64 1.43 15.25
CA PHE A 59 13.55 0.18 14.50
C PHE A 59 14.71 0.12 13.51
N LYS A 60 15.01 -1.09 13.08
CA LYS A 60 15.97 -1.27 12.00
C LYS A 60 15.25 -1.00 10.69
N LEU A 61 15.85 -0.19 9.83
CA LEU A 61 15.20 0.24 8.60
C LEU A 61 16.03 -0.17 7.39
N ILE A 62 15.34 -0.41 6.27
CA ILE A 62 15.98 -0.64 4.98
C ILE A 62 15.61 0.54 4.10
N LEU A 63 16.62 1.28 3.63
CA LEU A 63 16.38 2.55 2.96
C LEU A 63 16.68 2.51 1.47
N THR A 64 16.82 1.33 0.88
CA THR A 64 17.14 1.24 -0.54
C THR A 64 16.08 1.85 -1.44
N GLY A 65 14.82 1.88 -0.99
CA GLY A 65 13.75 2.47 -1.75
C GLY A 65 13.40 3.89 -1.36
N GLU A 66 14.24 4.53 -0.55
CA GLU A 66 13.87 5.82 0.03
C GLU A 66 13.65 6.89 -1.04
N LYS A 67 14.46 6.90 -2.07
CA LYS A 67 14.30 7.91 -3.10
C LYS A 67 13.02 7.73 -3.90
N HIS A 68 12.40 6.57 -3.81
CA HIS A 68 11.11 6.33 -4.45
C HIS A 68 9.96 6.44 -3.46
N GLY A 69 10.26 6.85 -2.23
CA GLY A 69 9.23 7.07 -1.24
C GLY A 69 8.93 5.90 -0.35
N THR A 70 9.77 4.87 -0.35
CA THR A 70 9.52 3.66 0.43
C THR A 70 10.58 3.47 1.50
N VAL A 71 10.14 3.18 2.72
CA VAL A 71 11.00 2.82 3.83
C VAL A 71 10.52 1.48 4.36
N ALA A 72 11.40 0.51 4.45
CA ALA A 72 11.04 -0.79 5.00
C ALA A 72 11.43 -0.83 6.47
N VAL A 73 10.50 -1.30 7.29
CA VAL A 73 10.67 -1.41 8.75
C VAL A 73 10.77 -2.87 9.10
N ILE A 74 11.83 -3.24 9.81
CA ILE A 74 12.05 -4.62 10.23
C ILE A 74 11.45 -4.78 11.62
N THR A 75 10.47 -5.67 11.72
CA THR A 75 9.78 -5.95 12.98
C THR A 75 10.05 -7.39 13.39
N ASN A 76 9.62 -7.74 14.58
CA ASN A 76 9.74 -9.12 15.05
C ASN A 76 8.92 -10.09 14.23
N GLY A 77 7.85 -9.61 13.61
CA GLY A 77 6.97 -10.48 12.84
C GLY A 77 7.27 -10.50 11.35
N GLY A 78 8.09 -9.57 10.88
CA GLY A 78 8.42 -9.51 9.46
C GLY A 78 8.74 -8.10 9.03
N ILE A 79 9.00 -7.95 7.75
CA ILE A 79 9.35 -6.65 7.16
C ILE A 79 8.10 -6.03 6.60
N ILE A 80 7.89 -4.75 6.91
CA ILE A 80 6.75 -4.00 6.39
C ILE A 80 7.29 -2.85 5.56
N GLU A 81 6.82 -2.73 4.32
CA GLU A 81 7.19 -1.61 3.47
C GLU A 81 6.18 -0.50 3.66
N ILE A 82 6.69 0.69 3.93
CA ILE A 82 5.86 1.87 4.13
C ILE A 82 6.18 2.85 3.02
N THR A 83 5.18 3.21 2.23
CA THR A 83 5.35 4.08 1.09
C THR A 83 4.54 5.35 1.27
N SER A 84 5.18 6.48 1.06
CA SER A 84 4.49 7.76 1.07
C SER A 84 3.53 7.86 -0.12
N TYR A 85 2.39 8.53 0.06
CA TYR A 85 1.47 8.74 -1.05
C TYR A 85 2.19 9.43 -2.20
N ARG A 86 2.04 8.89 -3.40
CA ARG A 86 2.73 9.39 -4.58
C ARG A 86 1.73 9.63 -5.68
N LEU A 87 2.05 10.60 -6.51
CA LEU A 87 1.28 10.88 -7.71
C LEU A 87 1.85 10.09 -8.88
N GLU A 88 1.00 9.84 -9.85
CA GLU A 88 1.44 9.29 -11.12
C GLU A 88 2.18 10.39 -11.86
N LYS A 89 3.45 10.17 -12.16
CA LYS A 89 4.20 11.13 -12.93
C LYS A 89 3.90 10.98 -14.40
N GLY A 90 3.77 12.08 -15.06
CA GLY A 90 3.72 12.04 -16.52
C GLY A 90 5.03 11.50 -17.02
N TYR A 91 4.98 10.61 -17.98
CA TYR A 91 6.17 9.99 -18.46
C TYR A 91 6.70 10.66 -19.69
N THR A 92 6.78 11.95 -19.61
CA THR A 92 7.32 12.67 -20.75
C THR A 92 8.68 12.14 -21.11
N ASP A 93 9.51 11.91 -20.16
CA ASP A 93 10.76 11.28 -20.46
C ASP A 93 10.83 9.88 -19.88
N GLY A 94 9.81 9.48 -19.19
CA GLY A 94 9.60 8.09 -18.88
C GLY A 94 10.68 7.37 -18.16
N ARG A 95 11.78 8.01 -17.89
CA ARG A 95 12.82 7.26 -17.32
C ARG A 95 13.47 7.90 -16.16
N HIS A 96 12.78 8.75 -15.48
CA HIS A 96 13.28 9.36 -14.28
C HIS A 96 12.48 8.90 -13.10
N PRO A 97 12.58 7.61 -12.74
CA PRO A 97 11.80 7.10 -11.61
C PRO A 97 12.23 7.68 -10.28
N ASP A 98 13.36 8.33 -10.24
CA ASP A 98 13.79 8.97 -9.01
C ASP A 98 13.11 10.32 -8.82
N ASN A 99 12.34 10.81 -9.78
CA ASN A 99 11.58 12.03 -9.62
C ASN A 99 10.19 11.70 -9.11
N VAL A 100 10.12 11.32 -7.84
CA VAL A 100 8.83 10.99 -7.23
C VAL A 100 8.18 12.26 -6.73
N GLU A 101 6.91 12.42 -7.05
CA GLU A 101 6.14 13.55 -6.56
C GLU A 101 5.15 13.04 -5.53
N PHE A 102 5.17 13.62 -4.33
CA PHE A 102 4.34 13.17 -3.24
C PHE A 102 3.02 13.93 -3.18
N THR A 103 2.03 13.30 -2.58
CA THR A 103 0.74 13.93 -2.36
C THR A 103 0.28 13.60 -0.96
N SER A 104 -0.70 14.33 -0.46
CA SER A 104 -1.32 14.00 0.82
C SER A 104 -2.63 13.23 0.63
N SER A 105 -2.97 12.85 -0.60
CA SER A 105 -4.24 12.22 -0.92
C SER A 105 -4.09 10.74 -1.13
N LEU A 106 -4.79 9.94 -0.31
CA LEU A 106 -4.83 8.50 -0.49
C LEU A 106 -5.41 8.13 -1.86
N ILE A 107 -6.46 8.83 -2.27
CA ILE A 107 -7.12 8.51 -3.55
C ILE A 107 -6.17 8.70 -4.71
N GLU A 108 -5.34 9.75 -4.66
CA GLU A 108 -4.36 9.96 -5.74
C GLU A 108 -3.32 8.85 -5.73
N ASP A 109 -2.91 8.40 -4.56
CA ASP A 109 -1.97 7.29 -4.47
C ASP A 109 -2.55 6.01 -5.07
N LEU A 110 -3.81 5.74 -4.76
CA LEU A 110 -4.46 4.55 -5.29
C LEU A 110 -4.69 4.68 -6.81
N ARG A 111 -4.97 5.89 -7.28
CA ARG A 111 -5.26 6.10 -8.69
C ARG A 111 -4.08 5.76 -9.59
N ARG A 112 -2.86 5.93 -9.11
CA ARG A 112 -1.68 5.67 -9.93
C ARG A 112 -1.40 4.19 -10.16
N ARG A 113 -2.14 3.31 -9.47
CA ARG A 113 -1.88 1.89 -9.57
C ARG A 113 -2.49 1.33 -10.84
N ASP A 114 -1.80 0.34 -11.44
CA ASP A 114 -2.17 -0.15 -12.76
C ASP A 114 -3.46 -0.96 -12.76
N PHE A 115 -3.70 -1.69 -11.69
CA PHE A 115 -4.85 -2.58 -11.63
C PHE A 115 -5.75 -2.20 -10.48
N THR A 116 -7.06 -2.23 -10.73
CA THR A 116 -8.03 -1.90 -9.69
C THR A 116 -7.93 -2.83 -8.49
N VAL A 117 -7.57 -4.10 -8.73
CA VAL A 117 -7.44 -5.06 -7.64
C VAL A 117 -6.29 -4.71 -6.71
N ASN A 118 -5.34 -3.87 -7.16
CA ASN A 118 -4.25 -3.40 -6.33
C ASN A 118 -4.45 -1.97 -5.86
N ALA A 119 -5.56 -1.35 -6.24
CA ALA A 119 -5.86 0.03 -5.90
C ALA A 119 -6.89 0.10 -4.78
N MET A 120 -6.76 -0.78 -3.82
CA MET A 120 -7.59 -0.81 -2.63
C MET A 120 -6.74 -0.60 -1.41
N ALA A 121 -7.34 -0.02 -0.39
CA ALA A 121 -6.67 0.19 0.88
C ALA A 121 -7.58 -0.28 2.01
N TYR A 122 -6.98 -0.59 3.15
CA TYR A 122 -7.74 -1.00 4.31
C TYR A 122 -7.22 -0.27 5.53
N GLY A 123 -8.11 0.47 6.18
CA GLY A 123 -7.77 1.18 7.40
C GLY A 123 -8.36 0.50 8.61
N ILE A 124 -7.65 0.56 9.74
CA ILE A 124 -8.14 -0.09 10.95
C ILE A 124 -9.38 0.60 11.50
N HIS A 125 -9.63 1.83 11.10
CA HIS A 125 -10.81 2.57 11.51
C HIS A 125 -11.86 2.63 10.40
N ASP A 126 -11.40 2.75 9.15
CA ASP A 126 -12.29 3.01 8.02
C ASP A 126 -12.74 1.77 7.29
N GLY A 127 -12.06 0.65 7.48
CA GLY A 127 -12.34 -0.55 6.74
C GLY A 127 -11.81 -0.48 5.32
N LEU A 128 -12.46 -1.19 4.42
CA LEU A 128 -12.02 -1.26 3.03
C LEU A 128 -12.33 0.03 2.29
N ILE A 129 -11.32 0.54 1.60
CA ILE A 129 -11.45 1.71 0.74
C ILE A 129 -11.17 1.25 -0.68
N ASP A 130 -12.17 1.32 -1.53
CA ASP A 130 -12.13 0.70 -2.85
C ASP A 130 -12.72 1.66 -3.89
N PRO A 131 -12.03 2.75 -4.19
CA PRO A 131 -12.62 3.80 -5.05
C PRO A 131 -12.74 3.39 -6.51
N PHE A 132 -12.04 2.34 -6.93
CA PHE A 132 -12.04 1.95 -8.34
C PHE A 132 -12.62 0.56 -8.56
N ASN A 133 -13.40 0.07 -7.60
CA ASN A 133 -14.13 -1.19 -7.71
C ASN A 133 -13.24 -2.42 -7.91
N GLY A 134 -12.10 -2.42 -7.25
CA GLY A 134 -11.19 -3.56 -7.33
C GLY A 134 -11.80 -4.82 -6.77
N ARG A 135 -12.65 -4.68 -5.74
CA ARG A 135 -13.31 -5.83 -5.15
C ARG A 135 -14.24 -6.51 -6.17
N ASP A 136 -14.96 -5.72 -6.95
CA ASP A 136 -15.82 -6.28 -7.98
C ASP A 136 -14.99 -6.99 -9.04
N ASP A 137 -13.84 -6.44 -9.38
CA ASP A 137 -12.96 -7.06 -10.36
C ASP A 137 -12.39 -8.38 -9.83
N ILE A 138 -12.11 -8.47 -8.54
CA ILE A 138 -11.69 -9.73 -7.95
C ILE A 138 -12.82 -10.76 -8.08
N CYS A 139 -14.04 -10.36 -7.80
CA CYS A 139 -15.17 -11.27 -7.91
C CYS A 139 -15.33 -11.78 -9.34
N LEU A 140 -15.16 -10.89 -10.31
CA LEU A 140 -15.29 -11.29 -11.70
C LEU A 140 -14.18 -12.28 -12.08
N LEU A 141 -12.96 -12.03 -11.67
CA LEU A 141 -11.87 -12.94 -11.95
C LEU A 141 -12.11 -14.30 -11.31
N TYR A 142 -12.65 -14.28 -10.11
CA TYR A 142 -12.82 -15.48 -9.35
C TYR A 142 -13.94 -16.35 -9.90
N THR A 143 -15.00 -15.73 -10.42
CA THR A 143 -16.15 -16.45 -10.88
C THR A 143 -16.15 -16.70 -12.38
N SER A 144 -15.35 -15.96 -13.12
CA SER A 144 -15.34 -16.08 -14.56
C SER A 144 -14.55 -17.30 -14.99
N PRO A 145 -15.13 -18.15 -15.80
CA PRO A 145 -14.39 -19.31 -16.28
C PRO A 145 -13.48 -19.00 -17.45
N SER A 146 -13.59 -17.84 -18.04
CA SER A 146 -12.84 -17.55 -19.24
C SER A 146 -11.48 -16.97 -18.89
N PRO A 147 -10.42 -17.60 -19.33
CA PRO A 147 -9.10 -17.10 -19.02
C PRO A 147 -8.76 -15.79 -19.66
N ARG A 148 -9.53 -15.42 -20.73
CA ARG A 148 -9.18 -14.24 -21.36
C ARG A 148 -9.61 -13.05 -20.66
N ASP A 149 -10.38 -13.21 -19.67
CA ASP A 149 -10.80 -12.10 -18.95
C ASP A 149 -9.75 -11.48 -18.17
N LYS A 150 -8.77 -11.97 -18.36
CA LYS A 150 -7.82 -11.45 -17.65
C LYS A 150 -7.27 -10.38 -18.06
N ARG A 151 -7.57 -9.86 -18.59
CA ARG A 151 -7.35 -8.84 -18.83
C ARG A 151 -6.98 -8.05 -18.13
N GLN A 152 -6.87 -7.94 -17.81
CA GLN A 152 -6.73 -7.33 -17.25
C GLN A 152 -6.16 -7.17 -16.64
N SER A 153 -5.76 -7.19 -16.76
CA SER A 153 -5.42 -6.96 -16.27
C SER A 153 -5.00 -6.31 -15.97
#